data_024b6a8b60926ac7e63fb7232878e4c9
#
_entry.id   024b6a8b60926ac7e63fb7232878e4c9
#
_cell.length_a   1.000
_cell.length_b   1.000
_cell.length_c   1.000
_cell.angle_alpha   90.00
_cell.angle_beta   90.00
_cell.angle_gamma   90.00
#
_symmetry.space_group_name_H-M   'P 1'
#
loop_
_entity.id
_entity.type
_entity.pdbx_description
1 polymer ?
#
loop_
_entity_poly.entity_id
_entity_poly.type
_entity_poly.pdbx_seq_one_letter_code
_entity_poly.pdbx_strand_id
1 'polypeptide(L)'
;RKLWDNYYVPYVKGYFSAFGRFRSDDVKTGNVLGYVGSTSSATFFPTQVSDDSGAAYDIDLKVLPCPKFKDGDDYAVQQGAGMVVTKGSEDEIKASIEFLKWFTQSENNIEFSVGSGYLPVTKEANNIEKIKSVDSDISSSMEEILTESEAEINDNNLYYMHAFENGNDARTVLQEAFGDTAQQDRNTVDERIAQGESAEEAEAEFLSDEYFEQWYQNVLSKLQAYEG
;
A
#
# COMPACT_ATOMS: atom_id res chain seq x y z
N ARG A 1 9.45 -4.14 17.92
CA ARG A 1 8.75 -3.16 18.74
C ARG A 1 8.31 -1.92 17.94
N LYS A 2 9.16 -1.28 17.12
CA LYS A 2 8.76 -0.08 16.34
C LYS A 2 7.52 -0.31 15.49
N LEU A 3 7.40 -1.45 14.77
CA LEU A 3 6.20 -1.78 13.99
C LEU A 3 4.98 -1.98 14.88
N TRP A 4 5.15 -2.63 16.02
CA TRP A 4 4.10 -2.79 17.00
C TRP A 4 3.53 -1.45 17.47
N ASP A 5 4.40 -0.56 17.92
CA ASP A 5 4.01 0.75 18.45
C ASP A 5 3.36 1.67 17.40
N ASN A 6 3.71 1.50 16.10
CA ASN A 6 3.25 2.38 15.03
C ASN A 6 2.20 1.76 14.08
N TYR A 7 1.87 0.47 14.23
CA TYR A 7 0.82 -0.18 13.45
C TYR A 7 -0.21 -0.85 14.36
N TYR A 8 0.22 -1.82 15.20
CA TYR A 8 -0.69 -2.58 16.04
C TYR A 8 -1.38 -1.71 17.10
N VAL A 9 -0.62 -0.92 17.84
CA VAL A 9 -1.17 -0.05 18.89
C VAL A 9 -2.20 0.94 18.34
N PRO A 10 -1.92 1.72 17.27
CA PRO A 10 -2.92 2.57 16.64
C PRO A 10 -4.15 1.81 16.11
N TYR A 11 -3.96 0.57 15.65
CA TYR A 11 -5.06 -0.26 15.16
C TYR A 11 -6.00 -0.66 16.30
N VAL A 12 -5.45 -1.19 17.40
CA VAL A 12 -6.22 -1.57 18.60
C VAL A 12 -6.95 -0.37 19.19
N LYS A 13 -6.36 0.83 19.12
CA LYS A 13 -6.98 2.09 19.53
C LYS A 13 -8.05 2.63 18.57
N GLY A 14 -8.28 1.94 17.44
CA GLY A 14 -9.29 2.36 16.46
C GLY A 14 -8.88 3.53 15.57
N TYR A 15 -7.59 3.88 15.53
CA TYR A 15 -7.07 4.91 14.61
C TYR A 15 -6.85 4.35 13.19
N PHE A 16 -6.64 3.04 13.08
CA PHE A 16 -6.55 2.32 11.83
C PHE A 16 -7.67 1.31 11.74
N SER A 17 -8.17 1.07 10.54
CA SER A 17 -9.18 0.06 10.27
C SER A 17 -9.09 -0.49 8.86
N ALA A 18 -9.70 -1.66 8.66
CA ALA A 18 -9.78 -2.34 7.40
C ALA A 18 -11.12 -3.08 7.33
N PHE A 19 -12.02 -2.63 6.47
CA PHE A 19 -13.37 -3.18 6.37
C PHE A 19 -13.53 -4.10 5.16
N GLY A 20 -13.05 -3.67 3.98
CA GLY A 20 -13.17 -4.40 2.74
C GLY A 20 -11.87 -5.09 2.31
N ARG A 21 -11.90 -5.65 1.11
CA ARG A 21 -10.73 -6.28 0.50
C ARG A 21 -9.64 -5.25 0.13
N PHE A 22 -10.07 -4.09 -0.36
CA PHE A 22 -9.18 -3.01 -0.80
C PHE A 22 -9.41 -1.75 0.00
N ARG A 23 -8.33 -1.09 0.40
CA ARG A 23 -8.39 0.17 1.18
C ARG A 23 -9.08 1.30 0.41
N SER A 24 -8.94 1.33 -0.91
CA SER A 24 -9.68 2.26 -1.77
C SER A 24 -11.21 2.11 -1.68
N ASP A 25 -11.71 0.92 -1.34
CA ASP A 25 -13.14 0.71 -1.13
C ASP A 25 -13.59 1.23 0.23
N ASP A 26 -12.73 1.15 1.25
CA ASP A 26 -13.04 1.62 2.60
C ASP A 26 -13.23 3.15 2.63
N VAL A 27 -12.46 3.90 1.82
CA VAL A 27 -12.63 5.37 1.71
C VAL A 27 -14.01 5.76 1.15
N LYS A 28 -14.57 4.95 0.24
CA LYS A 28 -15.88 5.22 -0.38
C LYS A 28 -17.03 5.29 0.62
N THR A 29 -16.88 4.67 1.78
CA THR A 29 -17.87 4.68 2.86
C THR A 29 -17.84 5.93 3.71
N GLY A 30 -16.82 6.78 3.58
CA GLY A 30 -16.61 7.93 4.44
C GLY A 30 -16.11 7.60 5.86
N ASN A 31 -15.91 6.32 6.19
CA ASN A 31 -15.49 5.87 7.53
C ASN A 31 -13.98 5.96 7.75
N VAL A 32 -13.18 6.20 6.70
CA VAL A 32 -11.75 6.45 6.79
C VAL A 32 -11.39 7.72 6.03
N LEU A 33 -10.50 8.55 6.61
CA LEU A 33 -10.07 9.81 6.02
C LEU A 33 -9.04 9.63 4.90
N GLY A 34 -8.36 8.49 4.87
CA GLY A 34 -7.34 8.20 3.89
C GLY A 34 -6.77 6.79 4.06
N TYR A 35 -5.89 6.40 3.18
CA TYR A 35 -5.22 5.11 3.23
C TYR A 35 -3.80 5.18 2.69
N VAL A 36 -2.98 4.22 3.08
CA VAL A 36 -1.67 3.96 2.45
C VAL A 36 -1.84 2.87 1.41
N GLY A 37 -1.40 3.13 0.19
CA GLY A 37 -1.56 2.19 -0.92
C GLY A 37 -0.56 2.42 -2.04
N SER A 38 -0.68 1.65 -3.11
CA SER A 38 0.13 1.83 -4.32
C SER A 38 -0.38 3.03 -5.14
N THR A 39 0.49 3.59 -5.99
CA THR A 39 0.11 4.65 -6.93
C THR A 39 -1.06 4.24 -7.82
N SER A 40 -1.08 2.99 -8.30
CA SER A 40 -2.20 2.46 -9.08
C SER A 40 -3.50 2.36 -8.27
N SER A 41 -3.48 2.15 -6.96
CA SER A 41 -4.69 2.14 -6.14
C SER A 41 -5.29 3.52 -5.96
N ALA A 42 -4.49 4.57 -6.06
CA ALA A 42 -4.96 5.96 -5.96
C ALA A 42 -5.92 6.34 -7.10
N THR A 43 -5.84 5.68 -8.27
CA THR A 43 -6.79 5.88 -9.38
C THR A 43 -8.22 5.46 -9.03
N PHE A 44 -8.40 4.64 -7.97
CA PHE A 44 -9.71 4.21 -7.47
C PHE A 44 -10.21 5.07 -6.31
N PHE A 45 -9.49 6.12 -5.94
CA PHE A 45 -9.93 7.04 -4.91
C PHE A 45 -11.22 7.73 -5.35
N PRO A 46 -12.27 7.77 -4.51
CA PRO A 46 -13.56 8.32 -4.91
C PRO A 46 -13.52 9.85 -4.97
N THR A 47 -14.37 10.43 -5.81
CA THR A 47 -14.66 11.88 -5.81
C THR A 47 -15.84 12.23 -4.92
N GLN A 48 -16.59 11.21 -4.48
CA GLN A 48 -17.72 11.35 -3.55
C GLN A 48 -17.70 10.21 -2.55
N VAL A 49 -18.13 10.50 -1.34
CA VAL A 49 -18.40 9.50 -0.29
C VAL A 49 -19.84 9.61 0.16
N SER A 50 -20.38 8.51 0.67
CA SER A 50 -21.72 8.49 1.25
C SER A 50 -21.64 8.12 2.72
N ASP A 51 -22.32 8.87 3.57
CA ASP A 51 -22.46 8.52 4.98
C ASP A 51 -23.53 7.42 5.21
N ASP A 52 -23.65 6.98 6.45
CA ASP A 52 -24.61 5.94 6.85
C ASP A 52 -26.09 6.35 6.64
N SER A 53 -26.38 7.63 6.46
CA SER A 53 -27.71 8.14 6.10
C SER A 53 -28.01 8.03 4.61
N GLY A 54 -27.01 7.72 3.80
CA GLY A 54 -27.06 7.72 2.33
C GLY A 54 -26.91 9.11 1.71
N ALA A 55 -26.56 10.14 2.50
CA ALA A 55 -26.20 11.43 1.95
C ALA A 55 -24.81 11.38 1.32
N ALA A 56 -24.72 11.81 0.07
CA ALA A 56 -23.44 11.89 -0.65
C ALA A 56 -22.88 13.31 -0.61
N TYR A 57 -21.57 13.42 -0.48
CA TYR A 57 -20.83 14.69 -0.55
C TYR A 57 -19.53 14.54 -1.32
N ASP A 58 -19.14 15.61 -2.00
CA ASP A 58 -17.92 15.65 -2.79
C ASP A 58 -16.69 15.71 -1.87
N ILE A 59 -15.63 15.01 -2.28
CA ILE A 59 -14.33 15.05 -1.64
C ILE A 59 -13.22 15.30 -2.66
N ASP A 60 -12.15 15.92 -2.20
CA ASP A 60 -10.93 16.10 -2.99
C ASP A 60 -9.84 15.12 -2.52
N LEU A 61 -9.11 14.55 -3.47
CA LEU A 61 -7.91 13.75 -3.19
C LEU A 61 -6.76 14.66 -2.81
N LYS A 62 -6.05 14.30 -1.74
CA LYS A 62 -4.72 14.82 -1.42
C LYS A 62 -3.73 13.67 -1.32
N VAL A 63 -2.69 13.68 -2.13
CA VAL A 63 -1.59 12.71 -2.08
C VAL A 63 -0.49 13.24 -1.16
N LEU A 64 0.02 12.39 -0.30
CA LEU A 64 1.08 12.72 0.64
C LEU A 64 2.20 11.68 0.52
N PRO A 65 3.46 12.05 0.82
CA PRO A 65 4.55 11.09 0.89
C PRO A 65 4.23 9.92 1.83
N CYS A 66 4.75 8.73 1.52
CA CYS A 66 4.56 7.57 2.38
C CYS A 66 5.16 7.84 3.77
N PRO A 67 4.41 7.56 4.86
CA PRO A 67 4.92 7.76 6.22
C PRO A 67 6.18 6.95 6.47
N LYS A 68 7.18 7.58 7.09
CA LYS A 68 8.44 6.94 7.50
C LYS A 68 8.73 7.14 8.97
N PHE A 69 9.52 6.27 9.55
CA PHE A 69 9.98 6.43 10.93
C PHE A 69 10.92 7.63 11.04
N LYS A 70 10.80 8.39 12.12
CA LYS A 70 11.59 9.61 12.37
C LYS A 70 13.09 9.44 12.18
N ASP A 71 13.63 8.27 12.57
CA ASP A 71 15.05 7.93 12.50
C ASP A 71 15.30 6.79 11.49
N GLY A 72 14.40 6.60 10.52
CA GLY A 72 14.52 5.60 9.45
C GLY A 72 15.21 6.18 8.24
N ASP A 73 15.86 5.30 7.48
CA ASP A 73 16.40 5.65 6.17
C ASP A 73 15.25 5.91 5.18
N ASP A 74 15.54 6.65 4.12
CA ASP A 74 14.59 6.99 3.08
C ASP A 74 14.43 5.82 2.10
N TYR A 75 13.37 5.04 2.28
CA TYR A 75 12.99 3.91 1.42
C TYR A 75 11.56 4.03 0.94
N ALA A 76 11.35 3.76 -0.35
CA ALA A 76 10.03 3.54 -0.94
C ALA A 76 9.92 2.12 -1.49
N VAL A 77 8.76 1.48 -1.30
CA VAL A 77 8.54 0.11 -1.77
C VAL A 77 8.21 0.13 -3.25
N GLN A 78 9.08 -0.47 -4.06
CA GLN A 78 8.80 -0.74 -5.46
C GLN A 78 8.06 -2.07 -5.59
N GLN A 79 6.75 -2.02 -5.79
CA GLN A 79 5.94 -3.22 -6.02
C GLN A 79 6.00 -3.66 -7.48
N GLY A 80 5.78 -2.74 -8.40
CA GLY A 80 5.78 -2.89 -9.84
C GLY A 80 4.94 -4.05 -10.36
N ALA A 81 4.91 -4.19 -11.66
CA ALA A 81 4.77 -5.46 -12.32
C ALA A 81 5.96 -5.63 -13.26
N GLY A 82 6.55 -6.80 -13.33
CA GLY A 82 7.64 -7.11 -14.25
C GLY A 82 7.13 -7.85 -15.47
N MET A 83 7.70 -7.59 -16.63
CA MET A 83 7.45 -8.37 -17.84
C MET A 83 8.62 -9.34 -18.08
N VAL A 84 8.29 -10.59 -18.41
CA VAL A 84 9.26 -11.66 -18.64
C VAL A 84 9.03 -12.25 -20.02
N VAL A 85 10.13 -12.35 -20.79
CA VAL A 85 10.11 -13.11 -22.05
C VAL A 85 10.27 -14.59 -21.73
N THR A 86 9.25 -15.39 -22.03
CA THR A 86 9.27 -16.83 -21.80
C THR A 86 10.01 -17.56 -22.92
N LYS A 87 10.36 -18.84 -22.68
CA LYS A 87 10.90 -19.70 -23.74
C LYS A 87 9.87 -19.87 -24.86
N GLY A 88 10.37 -19.81 -26.10
CA GLY A 88 9.60 -20.00 -27.32
C GLY A 88 10.53 -20.18 -28.50
N SER A 89 10.03 -20.12 -29.71
CA SER A 89 10.83 -20.06 -30.94
C SER A 89 11.62 -18.74 -30.99
N GLU A 90 12.66 -18.67 -31.81
CA GLU A 90 13.46 -17.45 -31.98
C GLU A 90 12.59 -16.27 -32.42
N ASP A 91 11.62 -16.50 -33.30
CA ASP A 91 10.72 -15.45 -33.78
C ASP A 91 9.77 -14.94 -32.70
N GLU A 92 9.22 -15.82 -31.84
CA GLU A 92 8.39 -15.41 -30.70
C GLU A 92 9.19 -14.60 -29.66
N ILE A 93 10.39 -15.04 -29.34
CA ILE A 93 11.29 -14.31 -28.44
C ILE A 93 11.63 -12.94 -29.03
N LYS A 94 11.98 -12.88 -30.32
CA LYS A 94 12.28 -11.63 -31.01
C LYS A 94 11.09 -10.68 -31.03
N ALA A 95 9.91 -11.18 -31.35
CA ALA A 95 8.69 -10.38 -31.34
C ALA A 95 8.37 -9.83 -29.93
N SER A 96 8.55 -10.64 -28.89
CA SER A 96 8.37 -10.23 -27.50
C SER A 96 9.35 -9.11 -27.11
N ILE A 97 10.61 -9.21 -27.52
CA ILE A 97 11.62 -8.17 -27.27
C ILE A 97 11.26 -6.87 -28.01
N GLU A 98 10.82 -6.94 -29.26
CA GLU A 98 10.40 -5.74 -30.02
C GLU A 98 9.18 -5.08 -29.39
N PHE A 99 8.20 -5.88 -28.90
CA PHE A 99 7.07 -5.34 -28.11
C PHE A 99 7.56 -4.62 -26.85
N LEU A 100 8.48 -5.21 -26.08
CA LEU A 100 8.99 -4.57 -24.86
C LEU A 100 9.72 -3.27 -25.17
N LYS A 101 10.51 -3.22 -26.24
CA LYS A 101 11.17 -1.99 -26.70
C LYS A 101 10.18 -0.91 -27.06
N TRP A 102 9.11 -1.27 -27.76
CA TRP A 102 8.02 -0.34 -28.10
C TRP A 102 7.28 0.13 -26.85
N PHE A 103 6.92 -0.78 -25.94
CA PHE A 103 6.17 -0.47 -24.72
C PHE A 103 6.95 0.45 -23.77
N THR A 104 8.28 0.34 -23.74
CA THR A 104 9.16 1.15 -22.88
C THR A 104 9.63 2.46 -23.51
N GLN A 105 9.19 2.79 -24.71
CA GLN A 105 9.38 4.14 -25.26
C GLN A 105 8.59 5.16 -24.44
N SER A 106 9.16 6.34 -24.22
CA SER A 106 8.61 7.34 -23.30
C SER A 106 7.13 7.64 -23.56
N GLU A 107 6.75 7.90 -24.81
CA GLU A 107 5.38 8.27 -25.17
C GLU A 107 4.39 7.12 -24.87
N ASN A 108 4.67 5.90 -25.35
CA ASN A 108 3.82 4.73 -25.16
C ASN A 108 3.70 4.36 -23.67
N ASN A 109 4.79 4.48 -22.94
CA ASN A 109 4.82 4.13 -21.53
C ASN A 109 4.11 5.18 -20.65
N ILE A 110 4.20 6.46 -21.00
CA ILE A 110 3.43 7.53 -20.36
C ILE A 110 1.92 7.32 -20.58
N GLU A 111 1.48 7.04 -21.81
CA GLU A 111 0.07 6.77 -22.10
C GLU A 111 -0.48 5.62 -21.24
N PHE A 112 0.26 4.52 -21.14
CA PHE A 112 -0.10 3.42 -20.25
C PHE A 112 -0.13 3.86 -18.76
N SER A 113 0.83 4.66 -18.32
CA SER A 113 0.94 5.10 -16.94
C SER A 113 -0.20 6.00 -16.51
N VAL A 114 -0.56 6.97 -17.35
CA VAL A 114 -1.70 7.86 -17.09
C VAL A 114 -3.01 7.07 -16.97
N GLY A 115 -3.21 6.06 -17.81
CA GLY A 115 -4.42 5.23 -17.78
C GLY A 115 -4.50 4.24 -16.63
N SER A 116 -3.36 3.86 -16.04
CA SER A 116 -3.27 2.76 -15.06
C SER A 116 -2.81 3.17 -13.65
N GLY A 117 -2.26 4.36 -13.50
CA GLY A 117 -1.60 4.80 -12.26
C GLY A 117 -0.27 4.09 -11.96
N TYR A 118 0.24 3.24 -12.87
CA TYR A 118 1.61 2.74 -12.80
C TYR A 118 2.58 3.84 -13.20
N LEU A 119 3.81 3.76 -12.69
CA LEU A 119 4.84 4.74 -13.03
C LEU A 119 5.59 4.31 -14.29
N PRO A 120 6.00 5.27 -15.14
CA PRO A 120 6.86 4.98 -16.27
C PRO A 120 8.18 4.32 -15.84
N VAL A 121 8.74 3.46 -16.70
CA VAL A 121 9.94 2.67 -16.37
C VAL A 121 11.26 3.44 -16.57
N THR A 122 11.24 4.58 -17.24
CA THR A 122 12.46 5.39 -17.47
C THR A 122 12.41 6.69 -16.67
N LYS A 123 13.58 7.18 -16.27
CA LYS A 123 13.67 8.47 -15.56
C LYS A 123 13.17 9.64 -16.39
N GLU A 124 13.38 9.60 -17.71
CA GLU A 124 12.89 10.62 -18.62
C GLU A 124 11.36 10.69 -18.63
N ALA A 125 10.72 9.53 -18.66
CA ALA A 125 9.26 9.44 -18.68
C ALA A 125 8.63 9.69 -17.29
N ASN A 126 9.37 9.49 -16.19
CA ASN A 126 8.95 9.83 -14.83
C ASN A 126 9.20 11.32 -14.53
N ASN A 127 8.68 12.18 -15.35
CA ASN A 127 8.75 13.62 -15.19
C ASN A 127 7.40 14.25 -15.56
N ILE A 128 6.80 15.00 -14.64
CA ILE A 128 5.44 15.52 -14.81
C ILE A 128 5.29 16.44 -16.03
N GLU A 129 6.30 17.25 -16.34
CA GLU A 129 6.27 18.12 -17.52
C GLU A 129 6.32 17.30 -18.82
N LYS A 130 7.09 16.21 -18.84
CA LYS A 130 7.12 15.28 -19.97
C LYS A 130 5.79 14.56 -20.12
N ILE A 131 5.19 14.10 -19.02
CA ILE A 131 3.87 13.46 -19.00
C ILE A 131 2.82 14.40 -19.59
N LYS A 132 2.75 15.64 -19.11
CA LYS A 132 1.82 16.68 -19.61
C LYS A 132 2.06 17.06 -21.07
N SER A 133 3.28 16.90 -21.58
CA SER A 133 3.57 17.10 -23.01
C SER A 133 3.02 16.00 -23.91
N VAL A 134 2.82 14.78 -23.37
CA VAL A 134 2.25 13.63 -24.09
C VAL A 134 0.73 13.60 -23.94
N ASP A 135 0.23 13.83 -22.74
CA ASP A 135 -1.19 13.89 -22.41
C ASP A 135 -1.48 15.19 -21.64
N SER A 136 -2.05 16.17 -22.32
CA SER A 136 -2.42 17.47 -21.72
C SER A 136 -3.72 17.42 -20.91
N ASP A 137 -4.50 16.37 -21.04
CA ASP A 137 -5.85 16.26 -20.49
C ASP A 137 -5.92 15.40 -19.22
N ILE A 138 -4.76 15.13 -18.59
CA ILE A 138 -4.72 14.38 -17.32
C ILE A 138 -5.54 15.10 -16.26
N SER A 139 -6.28 14.35 -15.47
CA SER A 139 -7.05 14.91 -14.36
C SER A 139 -6.14 15.52 -13.28
N SER A 140 -6.65 16.49 -12.52
CA SER A 140 -5.91 17.06 -11.40
C SER A 140 -5.49 16.02 -10.37
N SER A 141 -6.32 15.03 -10.12
CA SER A 141 -5.99 13.91 -9.22
C SER A 141 -4.83 13.06 -9.76
N MET A 142 -4.83 12.77 -11.06
CA MET A 142 -3.74 12.02 -11.69
C MET A 142 -2.44 12.83 -11.71
N GLU A 143 -2.52 14.14 -11.98
CA GLU A 143 -1.37 15.02 -11.91
C GLU A 143 -0.75 15.01 -10.50
N GLU A 144 -1.58 15.08 -9.46
CA GLU A 144 -1.11 15.04 -8.07
C GLU A 144 -0.46 13.67 -7.74
N ILE A 145 -1.08 12.55 -8.12
CA ILE A 145 -0.52 11.22 -7.94
C ILE A 145 0.85 11.09 -8.60
N LEU A 146 0.98 11.50 -9.85
CA LEU A 146 2.23 11.37 -10.61
C LEU A 146 3.32 12.31 -10.08
N THR A 147 2.96 13.52 -9.65
CA THR A 147 3.90 14.50 -9.08
C THR A 147 4.48 13.99 -7.75
N GLU A 148 3.64 13.54 -6.83
CA GLU A 148 4.11 12.99 -5.55
C GLU A 148 4.90 11.70 -5.75
N SER A 149 4.52 10.88 -6.73
CA SER A 149 5.24 9.65 -7.06
C SER A 149 6.62 9.92 -7.67
N GLU A 150 6.75 10.97 -8.50
CA GLU A 150 8.05 11.42 -9.01
C GLU A 150 8.97 11.84 -7.87
N ALA A 151 8.47 12.62 -6.91
CA ALA A 151 9.22 13.01 -5.72
C ALA A 151 9.61 11.78 -4.88
N GLU A 152 8.70 10.87 -4.64
CA GLU A 152 8.95 9.64 -3.87
C GLU A 152 10.06 8.79 -4.50
N ILE A 153 10.09 8.63 -5.83
CA ILE A 153 11.15 7.89 -6.54
C ILE A 153 12.51 8.60 -6.46
N ASN A 154 12.52 9.92 -6.54
CA ASN A 154 13.75 10.69 -6.57
C ASN A 154 14.37 10.87 -5.17
N ASP A 155 13.54 10.95 -4.14
CA ASP A 155 13.97 11.25 -2.76
C ASP A 155 14.25 10.00 -1.93
N ASN A 156 13.84 8.81 -2.41
CA ASN A 156 13.98 7.56 -1.66
C ASN A 156 14.81 6.51 -2.40
N ASN A 157 15.38 5.59 -1.64
CA ASN A 157 15.95 4.36 -2.16
C ASN A 157 14.79 3.39 -2.46
N LEU A 158 14.69 2.92 -3.69
CA LEU A 158 13.67 1.96 -4.05
C LEU A 158 14.02 0.58 -3.51
N TYR A 159 13.11 0.00 -2.75
CA TYR A 159 13.22 -1.33 -2.16
C TYR A 159 12.25 -2.29 -2.84
N TYR A 160 12.74 -3.45 -3.22
CA TYR A 160 11.92 -4.59 -3.60
C TYR A 160 12.34 -5.82 -2.77
N MET A 161 11.38 -6.68 -2.49
CA MET A 161 11.66 -7.88 -1.72
C MET A 161 12.42 -8.90 -2.58
N HIS A 162 13.60 -9.32 -2.11
CA HIS A 162 14.34 -10.40 -2.74
C HIS A 162 13.54 -11.71 -2.68
N ALA A 163 13.57 -12.45 -3.80
CA ALA A 163 12.98 -13.78 -3.84
C ALA A 163 13.86 -14.76 -3.05
N PHE A 164 13.25 -15.52 -2.17
CA PHE A 164 13.88 -16.64 -1.46
C PHE A 164 12.87 -17.79 -1.32
N GLU A 165 13.36 -19.00 -1.04
CA GLU A 165 12.50 -20.16 -0.85
C GLU A 165 11.54 -19.91 0.34
N ASN A 166 10.26 -20.22 0.16
CA ASN A 166 9.18 -19.98 1.13
C ASN A 166 8.94 -18.48 1.50
N GLY A 167 9.48 -17.52 0.72
CA GLY A 167 9.33 -16.10 1.00
C GLY A 167 7.88 -15.63 1.06
N ASN A 168 6.98 -16.22 0.26
CA ASN A 168 5.56 -15.91 0.31
C ASN A 168 4.90 -16.39 1.61
N ASP A 169 5.29 -17.58 2.10
CA ASP A 169 4.74 -18.14 3.34
C ASP A 169 5.20 -17.31 4.54
N ALA A 170 6.46 -16.90 4.57
CA ALA A 170 6.98 -15.98 5.60
C ALA A 170 6.26 -14.63 5.59
N ARG A 171 5.93 -14.09 4.41
CA ARG A 171 5.10 -12.87 4.30
C ARG A 171 3.70 -13.08 4.84
N THR A 172 3.08 -14.22 4.57
CA THR A 172 1.74 -14.56 5.09
C THR A 172 1.75 -14.59 6.60
N VAL A 173 2.77 -15.20 7.23
CA VAL A 173 2.93 -15.18 8.70
C VAL A 173 2.97 -13.74 9.24
N LEU A 174 3.71 -12.83 8.60
CA LEU A 174 3.76 -11.43 9.04
C LEU A 174 2.45 -10.69 8.80
N GLN A 175 1.78 -10.93 7.68
CA GLN A 175 0.47 -10.35 7.38
C GLN A 175 -0.57 -10.75 8.42
N GLU A 176 -0.68 -12.04 8.72
CA GLU A 176 -1.60 -12.58 9.73
C GLU A 176 -1.25 -12.04 11.14
N ALA A 177 0.02 -12.01 11.46
CA ALA A 177 0.49 -11.56 12.77
C ALA A 177 0.18 -10.07 13.04
N PHE A 178 0.27 -9.20 12.04
CA PHE A 178 -0.02 -7.78 12.20
C PHE A 178 -1.48 -7.45 11.83
N GLY A 179 -1.95 -7.90 10.67
CA GLY A 179 -3.27 -7.53 10.15
C GLY A 179 -4.40 -8.23 10.90
N ASP A 180 -4.40 -9.56 10.85
CA ASP A 180 -5.52 -10.34 11.37
C ASP A 180 -5.59 -10.28 12.89
N THR A 181 -4.43 -10.34 13.58
CA THR A 181 -4.39 -10.21 15.05
C THR A 181 -4.89 -8.85 15.49
N ALA A 182 -4.39 -7.75 14.88
CA ALA A 182 -4.83 -6.41 15.24
C ALA A 182 -6.35 -6.22 15.00
N GLN A 183 -6.88 -6.77 13.92
CA GLN A 183 -8.32 -6.72 13.64
C GLN A 183 -9.15 -7.51 14.68
N GLN A 184 -8.70 -8.72 15.04
CA GLN A 184 -9.40 -9.54 16.04
C GLN A 184 -9.41 -8.87 17.41
N ASP A 185 -8.26 -8.32 17.83
CA ASP A 185 -8.12 -7.65 19.11
C ASP A 185 -8.94 -6.36 19.14
N ARG A 186 -8.96 -5.59 18.04
CA ARG A 186 -9.85 -4.42 17.92
C ARG A 186 -11.32 -4.81 18.04
N ASN A 187 -11.76 -5.87 17.39
CA ASN A 187 -13.13 -6.35 17.49
C ASN A 187 -13.48 -6.69 18.97
N THR A 188 -12.55 -7.33 19.69
CA THR A 188 -12.74 -7.63 21.12
C THR A 188 -12.83 -6.36 21.95
N VAL A 189 -12.02 -5.35 21.66
CA VAL A 189 -12.10 -4.03 22.31
C VAL A 189 -13.46 -3.38 22.06
N ASP A 190 -13.95 -3.39 20.82
CA ASP A 190 -15.25 -2.85 20.46
C ASP A 190 -16.40 -3.54 21.20
N GLU A 191 -16.34 -4.88 21.34
CA GLU A 191 -17.31 -5.65 22.11
C GLU A 191 -17.31 -5.28 23.59
N ARG A 192 -16.13 -5.11 24.21
CA ARG A 192 -15.99 -4.70 25.61
C ARG A 192 -16.55 -3.28 25.84
N ILE A 193 -16.24 -2.36 24.94
CA ILE A 193 -16.80 -0.99 24.99
C ILE A 193 -18.33 -1.02 24.87
N ALA A 194 -18.87 -1.83 23.96
CA ALA A 194 -20.31 -1.99 23.81
C ALA A 194 -20.99 -2.59 25.05
N GLN A 195 -20.24 -3.33 25.88
CA GLN A 195 -20.70 -3.87 27.18
C GLN A 195 -20.53 -2.88 28.34
N GLY A 196 -19.96 -1.70 28.08
CA GLY A 196 -19.87 -0.59 29.03
C GLY A 196 -18.51 -0.38 29.67
N GLU A 197 -17.45 -1.08 29.20
CA GLU A 197 -16.08 -0.78 29.62
C GLU A 197 -15.62 0.56 29.01
N SER A 198 -14.74 1.26 29.68
CA SER A 198 -14.04 2.40 29.09
C SER A 198 -13.06 1.91 28.02
N ALA A 199 -12.73 2.76 27.03
CA ALA A 199 -11.76 2.40 26.01
C ALA A 199 -10.40 2.01 26.62
N GLU A 200 -9.95 2.74 27.65
CA GLU A 200 -8.69 2.47 28.34
C GLU A 200 -8.66 1.07 29.00
N GLU A 201 -9.78 0.67 29.66
CA GLU A 201 -9.90 -0.66 30.28
C GLU A 201 -9.96 -1.76 29.23
N ALA A 202 -10.74 -1.56 28.16
CA ALA A 202 -10.91 -2.54 27.09
C ALA A 202 -9.62 -2.81 26.31
N GLU A 203 -8.77 -1.78 26.12
CA GLU A 203 -7.51 -1.85 25.39
C GLU A 203 -6.35 -2.39 26.24
N ALA A 204 -6.39 -2.26 27.58
CA ALA A 204 -5.24 -2.43 28.47
C ALA A 204 -4.50 -3.76 28.32
N GLU A 205 -5.22 -4.86 28.16
CA GLU A 205 -4.66 -6.19 27.94
C GLU A 205 -3.77 -6.23 26.70
N PHE A 206 -4.30 -5.77 25.58
CA PHE A 206 -3.69 -5.82 24.25
C PHE A 206 -2.48 -4.87 24.11
N LEU A 207 -2.44 -3.81 24.91
CA LEU A 207 -1.36 -2.82 24.90
C LEU A 207 -0.25 -3.12 25.91
N SER A 208 -0.37 -4.21 26.67
CA SER A 208 0.60 -4.61 27.68
C SER A 208 1.91 -5.13 27.07
N ASP A 209 3.02 -4.95 27.80
CA ASP A 209 4.31 -5.53 27.39
C ASP A 209 4.30 -7.06 27.41
N GLU A 210 3.48 -7.66 28.28
CA GLU A 210 3.33 -9.12 28.33
C GLU A 210 2.66 -9.66 27.07
N TYR A 211 1.61 -9.00 26.60
CA TYR A 211 0.92 -9.36 25.36
C TYR A 211 1.85 -9.21 24.13
N PHE A 212 2.60 -8.11 24.07
CA PHE A 212 3.61 -7.92 23.04
C PHE A 212 4.64 -9.05 23.01
N GLU A 213 5.17 -9.45 24.16
CA GLU A 213 6.20 -10.49 24.24
C GLU A 213 5.63 -11.85 23.79
N GLN A 214 4.43 -12.20 24.21
CA GLN A 214 3.74 -13.43 23.76
C GLN A 214 3.53 -13.44 22.25
N TRP A 215 3.04 -12.34 21.70
CA TRP A 215 2.88 -12.17 20.28
C TRP A 215 4.22 -12.30 19.53
N TYR A 216 5.25 -11.63 20.01
CA TYR A 216 6.59 -11.63 19.41
C TYR A 216 7.19 -13.05 19.37
N GLN A 217 7.14 -13.78 20.46
CA GLN A 217 7.64 -15.16 20.53
C GLN A 217 6.87 -16.11 19.62
N ASN A 218 5.55 -15.94 19.49
CA ASN A 218 4.73 -16.72 18.56
C ASN A 218 5.13 -16.44 17.10
N VAL A 219 5.27 -15.20 16.71
CA VAL A 219 5.69 -14.81 15.35
C VAL A 219 7.10 -15.32 15.04
N LEU A 220 8.04 -15.13 15.97
CA LEU A 220 9.42 -15.60 15.82
C LEU A 220 9.46 -17.13 15.61
N SER A 221 8.73 -17.88 16.42
CA SER A 221 8.65 -19.34 16.29
C SER A 221 8.10 -19.80 14.92
N LYS A 222 7.09 -19.08 14.39
CA LYS A 222 6.54 -19.39 13.06
C LYS A 222 7.52 -19.07 11.94
N LEU A 223 8.26 -17.97 12.04
CA LEU A 223 9.24 -17.55 11.04
C LEU A 223 10.47 -18.46 11.03
N GLN A 224 10.91 -18.97 12.18
CA GLN A 224 12.02 -19.91 12.26
C GLN A 224 11.79 -21.19 11.46
N ALA A 225 10.54 -21.58 11.19
CA ALA A 225 10.23 -22.71 10.32
C ALA A 225 10.65 -22.50 8.85
N TYR A 226 10.96 -21.26 8.46
CA TYR A 226 11.36 -20.86 7.10
C TYR A 226 12.84 -20.41 7.03
N GLU A 227 13.57 -20.48 8.13
CA GLU A 227 15.02 -20.32 8.13
C GLU A 227 15.66 -21.59 7.54
N GLY A 228 16.16 -21.49 6.31
CA GLY A 228 16.84 -22.57 5.59
C GLY A 228 18.31 -22.70 5.93
#